data_b44b13115fc2282493c77e52ac0a4996
#
_entry.id   b44b13115fc2282493c77e52ac0a4996
#
_cell.length_a   1.000
_cell.length_b   1.000
_cell.length_c   1.000
_cell.angle_alpha   90.00
_cell.angle_beta   90.00
_cell.angle_gamma   90.00
#
_symmetry.space_group_name_H-M   'P 1'
#
loop_
_entity.id
_entity.type
_entity.pdbx_description
1 polymer ?
#
loop_
_entity_poly.entity_id
_entity_poly.type
_entity_poly.pdbx_seq_one_letter_code
_entity_poly.pdbx_strand_id
1 'polypeptide(L)'
;TEKNKQKWNEILKFAVTVLTALLGALGVSAGGFRVMPMRDIDMIVVHCSGSRCDHRYTMKMLRYDHVHNNGWTDIGYHFYITLDGVVHACRPVERMGSHALGYNAHSIGICYEGGLSPSGCISDTRTPKQKESMKQLIQDLHHRFPGIRTILGHRDLPGVQKACPCFD
;
A
#
# COMPACT_ATOMS: atom_id res chain seq x y z
N THR A 1 16.38 3.35 -12.30
CA THR A 1 17.57 2.83 -13.02
C THR A 1 17.75 1.34 -12.72
N GLU A 2 18.30 0.57 -13.66
CA GLU A 2 18.63 -0.86 -13.55
C GLU A 2 19.33 -1.21 -12.22
N LYS A 3 20.23 -0.34 -11.75
CA LYS A 3 20.95 -0.46 -10.48
C LYS A 3 20.03 -0.55 -9.25
N ASN A 4 18.92 0.17 -9.25
CA ASN A 4 17.94 0.10 -8.13
C ASN A 4 17.12 -1.19 -8.18
N LYS A 5 16.79 -1.66 -9.38
CA LYS A 5 16.07 -2.93 -9.61
C LYS A 5 16.90 -4.13 -9.12
N GLN A 6 18.19 -4.11 -9.41
CA GLN A 6 19.13 -5.14 -8.96
C GLN A 6 19.28 -5.15 -7.43
N LYS A 7 19.36 -3.95 -6.80
CA LYS A 7 19.47 -3.81 -5.36
C LYS A 7 18.23 -4.31 -4.60
N TRP A 8 17.03 -4.08 -5.12
CA TRP A 8 15.78 -4.58 -4.55
C TRP A 8 15.63 -6.09 -4.71
N ASN A 9 16.04 -6.65 -5.84
CA ASN A 9 16.06 -8.10 -6.05
C ASN A 9 17.02 -8.83 -5.10
N GLU A 10 18.18 -8.22 -4.81
CA GLU A 10 19.14 -8.74 -3.83
C GLU A 10 18.60 -8.68 -2.40
N ILE A 11 17.93 -7.59 -2.01
CA ILE A 11 17.31 -7.44 -0.69
C ILE A 11 16.19 -8.47 -0.49
N LEU A 12 15.35 -8.68 -1.50
CA LEU A 12 14.27 -9.68 -1.46
C LEU A 12 14.83 -11.11 -1.39
N LYS A 13 15.86 -11.43 -2.17
CA LYS A 13 16.54 -12.74 -2.10
C LYS A 13 17.18 -12.97 -0.73
N PHE A 14 17.85 -11.94 -0.17
CA PHE A 14 18.47 -12.02 1.16
C PHE A 14 17.42 -12.23 2.26
N ALA A 15 16.31 -11.49 2.23
CA ALA A 15 15.21 -11.63 3.18
C ALA A 15 14.58 -13.04 3.14
N VAL A 16 14.38 -13.60 1.95
CA VAL A 16 13.87 -14.97 1.78
C VAL A 16 14.87 -16.00 2.29
N THR A 17 16.16 -15.83 1.99
CA THR A 17 17.22 -16.77 2.40
C THR A 17 17.41 -16.77 3.92
N VAL A 18 17.39 -15.60 4.57
CA VAL A 18 17.52 -15.48 6.04
C VAL A 18 16.30 -16.09 6.72
N LEU A 19 15.09 -15.87 6.19
CA LEU A 19 13.86 -16.45 6.75
C LEU A 19 13.88 -17.99 6.66
N THR A 20 14.35 -18.54 5.54
CA THR A 20 14.45 -20.00 5.34
C THR A 20 15.51 -20.62 6.26
N ALA A 21 16.65 -19.96 6.44
CA ALA A 21 17.72 -20.40 7.34
C ALA A 21 17.29 -20.37 8.81
N LEU A 22 16.58 -19.35 9.25
CA LEU A 22 16.07 -19.22 10.62
C LEU A 22 15.01 -20.30 10.93
N LEU A 23 14.14 -20.62 9.98
CA LEU A 23 13.13 -21.69 10.13
C LEU A 23 13.78 -23.08 10.20
N GLY A 24 14.88 -23.33 9.48
CA GLY A 24 15.65 -24.58 9.54
C GLY A 24 16.43 -24.75 10.84
N ALA A 25 16.95 -23.67 11.42
CA ALA A 25 17.75 -23.72 12.65
C ALA A 25 16.92 -23.89 13.94
N LEU A 26 15.63 -23.58 13.91
CA LEU A 26 14.75 -23.64 15.09
C LEU A 26 14.03 -24.97 15.28
N GLY A 27 14.31 -26.00 14.45
CA GLY A 27 13.73 -27.33 14.62
C GLY A 27 12.19 -27.31 14.63
N VAL A 28 11.55 -26.37 13.92
CA VAL A 28 10.10 -26.26 13.85
C VAL A 28 9.61 -27.45 13.03
N SER A 29 9.21 -28.52 13.74
CA SER A 29 8.42 -29.59 13.16
C SER A 29 7.20 -28.99 12.46
N ALA A 30 6.80 -29.58 11.34
CA ALA A 30 5.74 -29.13 10.44
C ALA A 30 4.35 -29.06 11.11
N GLY A 31 4.20 -28.19 12.10
CA GLY A 31 2.94 -27.63 12.54
C GLY A 31 2.49 -26.67 11.47
N GLY A 32 1.52 -27.11 10.66
CA GLY A 32 1.14 -26.51 9.39
C GLY A 32 1.20 -24.98 9.36
N PHE A 33 2.13 -24.46 8.60
CA PHE A 33 2.04 -23.10 8.10
C PHE A 33 0.74 -23.05 7.27
N ARG A 34 -0.31 -22.51 7.85
CA ARG A 34 -1.56 -22.30 7.15
C ARG A 34 -1.32 -21.21 6.12
N VAL A 35 -0.92 -21.61 4.92
CA VAL A 35 -0.87 -20.70 3.79
C VAL A 35 -2.29 -20.18 3.65
N MET A 36 -2.50 -18.91 4.05
CA MET A 36 -3.79 -18.26 3.83
C MET A 36 -4.04 -18.28 2.31
N PRO A 37 -5.19 -18.77 1.86
CA PRO A 37 -5.48 -18.73 0.44
C PRO A 37 -5.40 -17.28 -0.03
N MET A 38 -4.70 -17.07 -1.14
CA MET A 38 -4.61 -15.76 -1.76
C MET A 38 -6.02 -15.31 -2.16
N ARG A 39 -6.37 -14.08 -1.81
CA ARG A 39 -7.63 -13.44 -2.24
C ARG A 39 -7.64 -13.29 -3.76
N ASP A 40 -8.79 -13.40 -4.38
CA ASP A 40 -8.98 -12.98 -5.76
C ASP A 40 -8.89 -11.45 -5.83
N ILE A 41 -7.78 -10.97 -6.37
CA ILE A 41 -7.49 -9.53 -6.49
C ILE A 41 -7.59 -9.16 -7.96
N ASP A 42 -8.54 -8.30 -8.29
CA ASP A 42 -8.80 -7.81 -9.65
C ASP A 42 -8.66 -6.29 -9.78
N MET A 43 -8.41 -5.58 -8.67
CA MET A 43 -8.42 -4.12 -8.62
C MET A 43 -7.32 -3.54 -7.72
N ILE A 44 -6.81 -2.37 -8.14
CA ILE A 44 -6.04 -1.46 -7.28
C ILE A 44 -6.86 -0.19 -7.08
N VAL A 45 -7.00 0.26 -5.84
CA VAL A 45 -7.62 1.54 -5.50
C VAL A 45 -6.57 2.47 -4.93
N VAL A 46 -6.40 3.63 -5.57
CA VAL A 46 -5.43 4.65 -5.15
C VAL A 46 -6.12 5.67 -4.26
N HIS A 47 -5.44 6.03 -3.17
CA HIS A 47 -5.90 6.99 -2.16
C HIS A 47 -4.83 8.04 -1.88
N CYS A 48 -5.26 9.16 -1.28
CA CYS A 48 -4.40 10.08 -0.55
C CYS A 48 -4.71 10.02 0.95
N SER A 49 -3.76 10.42 1.78
CA SER A 49 -3.97 10.54 3.23
C SER A 49 -4.87 11.71 3.62
N GLY A 50 -5.11 12.66 2.70
CA GLY A 50 -5.80 13.90 2.99
C GLY A 50 -4.99 14.83 3.92
N SER A 51 -3.68 14.63 4.00
CA SER A 51 -2.77 15.50 4.75
C SER A 51 -2.26 16.66 3.89
N ARG A 52 -1.86 17.75 4.55
CA ARG A 52 -1.21 18.89 3.89
C ARG A 52 0.20 18.49 3.46
N CYS A 53 0.61 18.89 2.27
CA CYS A 53 1.91 18.53 1.69
C CYS A 53 3.12 19.22 2.36
N ASP A 54 2.89 20.26 3.16
CA ASP A 54 3.91 20.97 3.94
C ASP A 54 4.11 20.39 5.36
N HIS A 55 3.32 19.38 5.74
CA HIS A 55 3.41 18.68 7.02
C HIS A 55 3.62 17.19 6.78
N ARG A 56 4.57 16.62 7.50
CA ARG A 56 4.80 15.17 7.44
C ARG A 56 3.63 14.43 8.09
N TYR A 57 3.11 13.44 7.37
CA TYR A 57 2.13 12.49 7.89
C TYR A 57 2.69 11.08 7.76
N THR A 58 3.55 10.73 8.70
CA THR A 58 4.34 9.49 8.66
C THR A 58 3.45 8.25 8.75
N MET A 59 3.98 7.10 8.34
CA MET A 59 3.31 5.81 8.49
C MET A 59 2.92 5.52 9.96
N LYS A 60 3.72 5.99 10.93
CA LYS A 60 3.41 5.88 12.37
C LYS A 60 2.19 6.71 12.75
N MET A 61 2.05 7.92 12.22
CA MET A 61 0.88 8.79 12.45
C MET A 61 -0.37 8.20 11.80
N LEU A 62 -0.25 7.74 10.55
CA LEU A 62 -1.34 7.05 9.86
C LEU A 62 -1.82 5.83 10.66
N ARG A 63 -0.89 5.03 11.20
CA ARG A 63 -1.24 3.88 12.03
C ARG A 63 -1.95 4.31 13.32
N TYR A 64 -1.46 5.35 13.97
CA TYR A 64 -2.07 5.89 15.19
C TYR A 64 -3.52 6.30 14.91
N ASP A 65 -3.77 7.06 13.85
CA ASP A 65 -5.11 7.52 13.50
C ASP A 65 -6.05 6.36 13.17
N HIS A 66 -5.59 5.39 12.40
CA HIS A 66 -6.42 4.25 12.05
C HIS A 66 -6.73 3.33 13.23
N VAL A 67 -5.77 3.10 14.11
CA VAL A 67 -5.94 2.17 15.23
C VAL A 67 -6.58 2.86 16.43
N HIS A 68 -6.10 4.05 16.82
CA HIS A 68 -6.55 4.70 18.05
C HIS A 68 -7.75 5.63 17.84
N ASN A 69 -7.75 6.42 16.76
CA ASN A 69 -8.84 7.38 16.52
C ASN A 69 -10.05 6.70 15.83
N ASN A 70 -9.80 5.81 14.86
CA ASN A 70 -10.88 5.10 14.16
C ASN A 70 -11.25 3.75 14.78
N GLY A 71 -10.46 3.23 15.75
CA GLY A 71 -10.70 1.94 16.39
C GLY A 71 -10.49 0.73 15.49
N TRP A 72 -9.73 0.86 14.41
CA TRP A 72 -9.44 -0.25 13.51
C TRP A 72 -8.35 -1.16 14.06
N THR A 73 -8.34 -2.41 13.61
CA THR A 73 -7.32 -3.39 14.05
C THR A 73 -5.94 -3.14 13.45
N ASP A 74 -5.85 -2.42 12.33
CA ASP A 74 -4.61 -2.10 11.62
C ASP A 74 -4.83 -0.95 10.63
N ILE A 75 -3.74 -0.49 9.96
CA ILE A 75 -3.83 0.44 8.83
C ILE A 75 -4.78 -0.14 7.78
N GLY A 76 -5.67 0.69 7.22
CA GLY A 76 -6.65 0.25 6.23
C GLY A 76 -6.05 -0.07 4.86
N TYR A 77 -4.92 0.55 4.52
CA TYR A 77 -4.21 0.41 3.24
C TYR A 77 -3.21 -0.74 3.27
N HIS A 78 -2.91 -1.30 2.09
CA HIS A 78 -1.86 -2.30 1.93
C HIS A 78 -0.48 -1.65 1.77
N PHE A 79 -0.43 -0.50 1.12
CA PHE A 79 0.79 0.26 0.90
C PHE A 79 0.58 1.74 1.21
N TYR A 80 1.62 2.38 1.75
CA TYR A 80 1.67 3.81 1.99
C TYR A 80 2.95 4.40 1.42
N ILE A 81 2.86 5.49 0.65
CA ILE A 81 3.99 6.14 -0.03
C ILE A 81 4.21 7.51 0.60
N THR A 82 5.32 7.68 1.32
CA THR A 82 5.68 8.94 1.97
C THR A 82 6.23 9.98 0.97
N LEU A 83 6.27 11.26 1.36
CA LEU A 83 6.69 12.38 0.48
C LEU A 83 8.05 12.17 -0.20
N ASP A 84 8.97 11.46 0.43
CA ASP A 84 10.28 11.09 -0.11
C ASP A 84 10.24 9.92 -1.10
N GLY A 85 9.05 9.38 -1.37
CA GLY A 85 8.82 8.27 -2.30
C GLY A 85 9.08 6.89 -1.70
N VAL A 86 9.31 6.79 -0.37
CA VAL A 86 9.48 5.48 0.26
C VAL A 86 8.14 4.76 0.34
N VAL A 87 8.10 3.52 -0.16
CA VAL A 87 6.94 2.64 -0.09
C VAL A 87 7.00 1.80 1.17
N HIS A 88 5.99 1.96 2.02
CA HIS A 88 5.82 1.18 3.24
C HIS A 88 4.75 0.10 3.02
N ALA A 89 5.10 -1.16 3.24
CA ALA A 89 4.11 -2.23 3.36
C ALA A 89 3.42 -2.08 4.73
N CYS A 90 2.08 -2.03 4.70
CA CYS A 90 1.25 -1.83 5.88
C CYS A 90 0.46 -3.09 6.19
N ARG A 91 -0.76 -3.21 5.65
CA ARG A 91 -1.56 -4.43 5.81
C ARG A 91 -1.09 -5.48 4.79
N PRO A 92 -0.86 -6.73 5.20
CA PRO A 92 -0.54 -7.80 4.25
C PRO A 92 -1.59 -7.92 3.15
N VAL A 93 -1.16 -8.12 1.90
CA VAL A 93 -2.07 -8.21 0.74
C VAL A 93 -2.98 -9.43 0.79
N GLU A 94 -2.62 -10.44 1.57
CA GLU A 94 -3.44 -11.63 1.85
C GLU A 94 -4.65 -11.31 2.73
N ARG A 95 -4.61 -10.18 3.46
CA ARG A 95 -5.72 -9.72 4.30
C ARG A 95 -6.54 -8.67 3.56
N MET A 96 -7.84 -8.75 3.72
CA MET A 96 -8.78 -7.74 3.24
C MET A 96 -8.43 -6.36 3.84
N GLY A 97 -8.40 -5.32 3.02
CA GLY A 97 -8.20 -3.94 3.44
C GLY A 97 -9.37 -3.36 4.23
N SER A 98 -9.22 -2.09 4.65
CA SER A 98 -10.29 -1.24 5.21
C SER A 98 -10.16 0.15 4.59
N HIS A 99 -10.18 0.24 3.24
CA HIS A 99 -9.93 1.49 2.52
C HIS A 99 -11.05 1.88 1.55
N ALA A 100 -11.83 0.91 1.07
CA ALA A 100 -12.94 1.15 0.15
C ALA A 100 -14.08 0.17 0.46
N LEU A 101 -15.14 0.68 1.12
CA LEU A 101 -16.30 -0.12 1.49
C LEU A 101 -16.95 -0.76 0.25
N GLY A 102 -17.24 -2.05 0.32
CA GLY A 102 -17.77 -2.85 -0.80
C GLY A 102 -16.67 -3.41 -1.74
N TYR A 103 -15.46 -2.85 -1.74
CA TYR A 103 -14.37 -3.22 -2.65
C TYR A 103 -13.17 -3.86 -1.95
N ASN A 104 -13.10 -3.80 -0.62
CA ASN A 104 -11.95 -4.28 0.16
C ASN A 104 -11.60 -5.75 -0.08
N ALA A 105 -12.58 -6.61 -0.36
CA ALA A 105 -12.39 -8.05 -0.50
C ALA A 105 -11.52 -8.43 -1.70
N HIS A 106 -11.61 -7.68 -2.81
CA HIS A 106 -10.97 -8.00 -4.07
C HIS A 106 -10.01 -6.90 -4.58
N SER A 107 -9.66 -5.92 -3.74
CA SER A 107 -8.77 -4.81 -4.11
C SER A 107 -7.54 -4.71 -3.24
N ILE A 108 -6.50 -4.05 -3.79
CA ILE A 108 -5.32 -3.58 -3.08
C ILE A 108 -5.44 -2.06 -2.93
N GLY A 109 -5.37 -1.54 -1.70
CA GLY A 109 -5.34 -0.10 -1.43
C GLY A 109 -3.93 0.43 -1.36
N ILE A 110 -3.61 1.43 -2.19
CA ILE A 110 -2.37 2.20 -2.16
C ILE A 110 -2.72 3.62 -1.74
N CYS A 111 -2.08 4.14 -0.70
CA CYS A 111 -2.26 5.51 -0.24
C CYS A 111 -0.96 6.29 -0.33
N TYR A 112 -1.00 7.56 -0.76
CA TYR A 112 0.16 8.44 -0.70
C TYR A 112 -0.02 9.54 0.35
N GLU A 113 1.08 10.00 0.93
CA GLU A 113 1.14 11.14 1.85
C GLU A 113 0.85 12.43 1.09
N GLY A 114 -0.23 13.14 1.44
CA GLY A 114 -0.63 14.36 0.77
C GLY A 114 -2.11 14.40 0.39
N GLY A 115 -2.42 15.14 -0.68
CA GLY A 115 -3.77 15.37 -1.20
C GLY A 115 -4.30 16.77 -0.90
N LEU A 116 -3.67 17.50 0.02
CA LEU A 116 -4.00 18.90 0.32
C LEU A 116 -2.79 19.81 0.14
N SER A 117 -3.04 20.98 -0.44
CA SER A 117 -2.06 22.07 -0.53
C SER A 117 -1.68 22.61 0.86
N PRO A 118 -0.67 23.50 0.99
CA PRO A 118 -0.36 24.18 2.24
C PRO A 118 -1.53 24.99 2.81
N SER A 119 -2.44 25.47 1.96
CA SER A 119 -3.67 26.16 2.37
C SER A 119 -4.81 25.23 2.77
N GLY A 120 -4.62 23.90 2.67
CA GLY A 120 -5.66 22.91 2.97
C GLY A 120 -6.63 22.62 1.82
N CYS A 121 -6.40 23.17 0.63
CA CYS A 121 -7.23 22.90 -0.55
C CYS A 121 -6.86 21.57 -1.21
N ILE A 122 -7.87 20.89 -1.78
CA ILE A 122 -7.70 19.67 -2.58
C ILE A 122 -6.73 19.96 -3.74
N SER A 123 -5.67 19.15 -3.89
CA SER A 123 -4.67 19.35 -4.92
C SER A 123 -3.86 18.07 -5.17
N ASP A 124 -3.35 17.89 -6.40
CA ASP A 124 -2.30 16.90 -6.67
C ASP A 124 -0.97 17.36 -6.04
N THR A 125 -0.71 16.89 -4.85
CA THR A 125 0.50 17.21 -4.09
C THR A 125 1.58 16.13 -4.18
N ARG A 126 1.41 15.14 -5.06
CA ARG A 126 2.39 14.07 -5.23
C ARG A 126 3.73 14.63 -5.69
N THR A 127 4.76 14.31 -4.95
CA THR A 127 6.14 14.60 -5.37
C THR A 127 6.53 13.75 -6.58
N PRO A 128 7.54 14.16 -7.37
CA PRO A 128 8.07 13.32 -8.47
C PRO A 128 8.49 11.93 -7.99
N LYS A 129 9.05 11.82 -6.78
CA LYS A 129 9.41 10.54 -6.18
C LYS A 129 8.21 9.66 -5.85
N GLN A 130 7.14 10.24 -5.32
CA GLN A 130 5.90 9.50 -5.08
C GLN A 130 5.28 9.00 -6.37
N LYS A 131 5.26 9.81 -7.42
CA LYS A 131 4.74 9.42 -8.76
C LYS A 131 5.52 8.24 -9.32
N GLU A 132 6.84 8.28 -9.27
CA GLU A 132 7.70 7.19 -9.74
C GLU A 132 7.51 5.91 -8.91
N SER A 133 7.54 6.03 -7.58
CA SER A 133 7.34 4.88 -6.69
C SER A 133 5.96 4.25 -6.83
N MET A 134 4.91 5.06 -6.99
CA MET A 134 3.55 4.59 -7.21
C MET A 134 3.44 3.81 -8.53
N LYS A 135 4.03 4.35 -9.61
CA LYS A 135 4.06 3.68 -10.92
C LYS A 135 4.77 2.34 -10.83
N GLN A 136 5.95 2.30 -10.22
CA GLN A 136 6.71 1.05 -10.05
C GLN A 136 5.94 0.04 -9.21
N LEU A 137 5.35 0.47 -8.07
CA LEU A 137 4.56 -0.40 -7.21
C LEU A 137 3.36 -1.01 -7.96
N ILE A 138 2.63 -0.20 -8.75
CA ILE A 138 1.51 -0.69 -9.55
C ILE A 138 1.97 -1.73 -10.57
N GLN A 139 3.09 -1.51 -11.24
CA GLN A 139 3.66 -2.48 -12.18
C GLN A 139 4.06 -3.79 -11.50
N ASP A 140 4.69 -3.71 -10.33
CA ASP A 140 5.11 -4.89 -9.55
C ASP A 140 3.89 -5.69 -9.05
N LEU A 141 2.84 -4.98 -8.60
CA LEU A 141 1.59 -5.61 -8.19
C LEU A 141 0.86 -6.27 -9.36
N HIS A 142 0.82 -5.62 -10.52
CA HIS A 142 0.21 -6.22 -11.73
C HIS A 142 0.95 -7.48 -12.17
N HIS A 143 2.28 -7.51 -12.04
CA HIS A 143 3.09 -8.70 -12.31
C HIS A 143 2.80 -9.82 -11.31
N ARG A 144 2.68 -9.47 -10.03
CA ARG A 144 2.41 -10.43 -8.95
C ARG A 144 0.98 -10.95 -8.96
N PHE A 145 0.03 -10.13 -9.38
CA PHE A 145 -1.40 -10.43 -9.41
C PHE A 145 -1.96 -10.20 -10.82
N PRO A 146 -1.79 -11.14 -11.74
CA PRO A 146 -2.22 -10.97 -13.14
C PRO A 146 -3.75 -10.87 -13.31
N GLY A 147 -4.51 -11.14 -12.25
CA GLY A 147 -5.97 -10.91 -12.18
C GLY A 147 -6.36 -9.42 -12.09
N ILE A 148 -5.43 -8.51 -11.78
CA ILE A 148 -5.71 -7.08 -11.70
C ILE A 148 -6.04 -6.55 -13.10
N ARG A 149 -7.26 -6.06 -13.27
CA ARG A 149 -7.78 -5.51 -14.55
C ARG A 149 -8.12 -4.03 -14.44
N THR A 150 -8.23 -3.52 -13.21
CA THR A 150 -8.73 -2.17 -12.96
C THR A 150 -7.83 -1.45 -11.96
N ILE A 151 -7.49 -0.20 -12.30
CA ILE A 151 -6.77 0.72 -11.41
C ILE A 151 -7.59 2.00 -11.37
N LEU A 152 -8.09 2.37 -10.21
CA LEU A 152 -9.00 3.50 -10.00
C LEU A 152 -8.55 4.38 -8.86
N GLY A 153 -8.90 5.66 -8.91
CA GLY A 153 -8.93 6.50 -7.72
C GLY A 153 -10.12 6.14 -6.82
N HIS A 154 -10.04 6.42 -5.54
CA HIS A 154 -11.15 6.14 -4.60
C HIS A 154 -12.45 6.84 -5.04
N ARG A 155 -12.37 8.08 -5.57
CA ARG A 155 -13.52 8.84 -6.05
C ARG A 155 -14.23 8.22 -7.26
N ASP A 156 -13.52 7.38 -8.03
CA ASP A 156 -14.05 6.78 -9.26
C ASP A 156 -14.88 5.53 -8.99
N LEU A 157 -14.92 5.09 -7.73
CA LEU A 157 -15.75 3.96 -7.30
C LEU A 157 -17.22 4.37 -7.21
N PRO A 158 -18.16 3.55 -7.71
CA PRO A 158 -19.59 3.79 -7.59
C PRO A 158 -20.03 4.12 -6.15
N GLY A 159 -20.78 5.20 -6.00
CA GLY A 159 -21.31 5.63 -4.71
C GLY A 159 -20.34 6.42 -3.82
N VAL A 160 -19.11 6.66 -4.25
CA VAL A 160 -18.13 7.43 -3.49
C VAL A 160 -18.24 8.92 -3.84
N GLN A 161 -18.47 9.77 -2.83
CA GLN A 161 -18.50 11.23 -2.95
C GLN A 161 -17.29 11.86 -2.23
N LYS A 162 -16.09 11.57 -2.71
CA LYS A 162 -14.83 12.05 -2.14
C LYS A 162 -13.90 12.54 -3.23
N ALA A 163 -13.04 13.52 -2.92
CA ALA A 163 -12.03 14.00 -3.86
C ALA A 163 -10.80 13.09 -3.96
N CYS A 164 -10.64 12.17 -3.00
CA CYS A 164 -9.53 11.21 -2.98
C CYS A 164 -9.48 10.40 -4.29
N PRO A 165 -8.35 10.27 -4.98
CA PRO A 165 -6.99 10.57 -4.55
C PRO A 165 -6.48 11.99 -4.80
N CYS A 166 -7.32 12.96 -5.16
CA CYS A 166 -6.99 14.37 -5.38
C CYS A 166 -6.14 14.64 -6.63
N PHE A 167 -6.12 13.74 -7.58
CA PHE A 167 -5.52 13.87 -8.91
C PHE A 167 -6.30 13.04 -9.93
N ASP A 168 -6.11 13.34 -11.20
CA ASP A 168 -6.69 12.62 -12.35
C ASP A 168 -5.72 11.58 -12.90
#